data_a689d7adfb91c96bbff2564f1d48aae8
#
_entry.id   a689d7adfb91c96bbff2564f1d48aae8
#
_cell.length_a   1.000
_cell.length_b   1.000
_cell.length_c   1.000
_cell.angle_alpha   90.00
_cell.angle_beta   90.00
_cell.angle_gamma   90.00
#
_symmetry.space_group_name_H-M   'P 1'
#
loop_
_entity.id
_entity.type
_entity.pdbx_description
1 polymer ?
#
loop_
_entity_poly.entity_id
_entity_poly.type
_entity_poly.pdbx_seq_one_letter_code
_entity_poly.pdbx_strand_id
1 'polypeptide(L)'
;MKRILKVLVIFVVIGTGAVEAFAADVTLFVTRHGKTMFNTVQRVQGWADTPLTPAGMEVAEKLGRGLQTVPFIAVWSSDAGRARQTAQLVMHEWKTPLPLNELTGLREVGFGLYEGDLDKNMWDAAARQVSFASATALMKAFAEGKIHIDRMIDAIRQAEASGTSSLEGIKSTGMAESYQQVAKRMVESLTQIAQQARQKGGGNVLVVTHGMAITALLQALGDTSLNQPLHNASVTLLRYTDSGEFVIESINDMRYVERGL
;
A
#
# COMPACT_ATOMS: atom_id res chain seq x y z
N MET A 1 54.83 0.26 68.90
CA MET A 1 53.84 1.12 68.22
C MET A 1 53.52 0.59 66.88
N LYS A 2 52.35 -0.07 66.75
CA LYS A 2 51.86 -0.66 65.44
C LYS A 2 50.93 0.38 64.79
N ARG A 3 51.30 0.92 63.62
CA ARG A 3 50.44 1.78 62.80
C ARG A 3 49.49 0.92 61.98
N ILE A 4 48.19 1.06 62.23
CA ILE A 4 47.13 0.45 61.46
C ILE A 4 46.82 1.35 60.24
N LEU A 5 47.08 0.86 59.06
CA LEU A 5 46.75 1.51 57.78
C LEU A 5 45.28 1.21 57.46
N LYS A 6 44.43 2.22 57.54
CA LYS A 6 43.03 2.11 57.12
C LYS A 6 42.97 2.28 55.59
N VAL A 7 42.65 1.19 54.87
CA VAL A 7 42.34 1.23 53.43
C VAL A 7 40.89 1.63 53.24
N LEU A 8 40.66 2.79 52.63
CA LEU A 8 39.34 3.28 52.23
C LEU A 8 39.00 2.70 50.88
N VAL A 9 38.05 1.75 50.84
CA VAL A 9 37.50 1.20 49.58
C VAL A 9 36.36 2.08 49.12
N ILE A 10 36.57 2.86 48.05
CA ILE A 10 35.54 3.67 47.42
C ILE A 10 34.78 2.74 46.42
N PHE A 11 33.54 2.41 46.73
CA PHE A 11 32.61 1.77 45.79
C PHE A 11 32.08 2.83 44.80
N VAL A 12 32.57 2.79 43.57
CA VAL A 12 31.96 3.55 42.48
C VAL A 12 30.76 2.75 41.99
N VAL A 13 29.57 3.18 42.36
CA VAL A 13 28.32 2.67 41.79
C VAL A 13 28.17 3.29 40.40
N ILE A 14 28.53 2.52 39.36
CA ILE A 14 28.21 2.86 37.96
C ILE A 14 26.71 2.59 37.80
N GLY A 15 25.90 3.60 37.94
CA GLY A 15 24.49 3.57 37.60
C GLY A 15 24.36 3.36 36.10
N THR A 16 24.04 2.14 35.67
CA THR A 16 23.54 1.90 34.29
C THR A 16 22.14 2.49 34.20
N GLY A 17 22.05 3.78 33.87
CA GLY A 17 20.81 4.37 33.45
C GLY A 17 20.37 3.65 32.20
N ALA A 18 19.33 2.82 32.28
CA ALA A 18 18.62 2.35 31.10
C ALA A 18 18.09 3.62 30.41
N VAL A 19 18.73 4.02 29.32
CA VAL A 19 18.14 4.96 28.38
C VAL A 19 16.95 4.22 27.82
N GLU A 20 15.75 4.57 28.28
CA GLU A 20 14.52 4.20 27.58
C GLU A 20 14.66 4.78 26.17
N ALA A 21 15.04 3.93 25.22
CA ALA A 21 15.00 4.27 23.82
C ALA A 21 13.52 4.46 23.49
N PHE A 22 13.07 5.73 23.45
CA PHE A 22 11.77 6.03 22.86
C PHE A 22 11.76 5.38 21.48
N ALA A 23 10.82 4.47 21.26
CA ALA A 23 10.69 3.86 19.95
C ALA A 23 10.38 4.98 18.95
N ALA A 24 11.24 5.12 17.95
CA ALA A 24 11.14 6.24 17.02
C ALA A 24 9.92 6.05 16.13
N ASP A 25 9.09 7.08 16.03
CA ASP A 25 7.88 7.10 15.21
C ASP A 25 8.20 6.78 13.74
N VAL A 26 7.37 5.93 13.13
CA VAL A 26 7.44 5.61 11.70
C VAL A 26 6.14 6.03 11.04
N THR A 27 6.24 6.86 10.01
CA THR A 27 5.11 7.26 9.19
C THR A 27 5.26 6.69 7.79
N LEU A 28 4.30 5.89 7.34
CA LEU A 28 4.24 5.34 6.00
C LEU A 28 3.36 6.21 5.12
N PHE A 29 3.94 6.73 4.04
CA PHE A 29 3.25 7.43 2.96
C PHE A 29 2.90 6.40 1.89
N VAL A 30 1.75 5.75 2.07
CA VAL A 30 1.28 4.70 1.15
C VAL A 30 0.55 5.35 0.00
N THR A 31 1.09 5.22 -1.21
CA THR A 31 0.56 5.91 -2.39
C THR A 31 0.17 4.93 -3.50
N ARG A 32 -0.93 5.23 -4.18
CA ARG A 32 -1.32 4.53 -5.40
C ARG A 32 -0.45 5.00 -6.56
N HIS A 33 -0.01 4.07 -7.42
CA HIS A 33 0.73 4.40 -8.65
C HIS A 33 0.01 5.41 -9.54
N GLY A 34 0.75 6.08 -10.44
CA GLY A 34 0.23 7.00 -11.45
C GLY A 34 -0.69 6.32 -12.47
N LYS A 35 -1.45 7.10 -13.25
CA LYS A 35 -2.39 6.58 -14.24
C LYS A 35 -1.68 5.80 -15.35
N THR A 36 -2.13 4.57 -15.62
CA THR A 36 -1.57 3.68 -16.64
C THR A 36 -2.38 3.66 -17.92
N MET A 37 -1.83 3.00 -18.95
CA MET A 37 -2.57 2.72 -20.19
C MET A 37 -3.81 1.87 -19.91
N PHE A 38 -3.73 0.80 -19.09
CA PHE A 38 -4.88 -0.03 -18.77
C PHE A 38 -5.95 0.75 -18.00
N ASN A 39 -5.58 1.62 -17.06
CA ASN A 39 -6.55 2.51 -16.42
C ASN A 39 -7.28 3.41 -17.44
N THR A 40 -6.61 3.81 -18.53
CA THR A 40 -7.21 4.67 -19.55
C THR A 40 -8.17 3.91 -20.46
N VAL A 41 -7.84 2.67 -20.82
CA VAL A 41 -8.67 1.83 -21.70
C VAL A 41 -9.60 0.89 -20.95
N GLN A 42 -9.73 1.09 -19.62
CA GLN A 42 -10.63 0.34 -18.73
C GLN A 42 -10.41 -1.19 -18.81
N ARG A 43 -9.14 -1.57 -18.65
CA ARG A 43 -8.74 -2.98 -18.53
C ARG A 43 -8.25 -3.32 -17.14
N VAL A 44 -8.58 -4.52 -16.72
CA VAL A 44 -8.17 -5.10 -15.45
C VAL A 44 -6.65 -5.15 -15.34
N GLN A 45 -6.12 -4.59 -14.28
CA GLN A 45 -4.69 -4.49 -14.04
C GLN A 45 -4.37 -4.86 -12.59
N GLY A 46 -4.28 -6.14 -12.34
CA GLY A 46 -3.76 -6.70 -11.10
C GLY A 46 -2.27 -7.00 -11.24
N TRP A 47 -1.96 -8.25 -11.61
CA TRP A 47 -0.58 -8.68 -11.89
C TRP A 47 -0.15 -8.43 -13.34
N ALA A 48 -1.10 -8.27 -14.28
CA ALA A 48 -0.79 -7.67 -15.58
C ALA A 48 -0.27 -6.24 -15.41
N ASP A 49 0.64 -5.81 -16.28
CA ASP A 49 1.30 -4.52 -16.12
C ASP A 49 1.38 -3.74 -17.43
N THR A 50 1.19 -2.42 -17.33
CA THR A 50 1.39 -1.47 -18.43
C THR A 50 2.03 -0.20 -17.91
N PRO A 51 2.80 0.53 -18.77
CA PRO A 51 3.47 1.76 -18.35
C PRO A 51 2.48 2.85 -17.97
N LEU A 52 2.98 3.86 -17.27
CA LEU A 52 2.25 5.09 -16.99
C LEU A 52 1.95 5.84 -18.30
N THR A 53 0.81 6.51 -18.35
CA THR A 53 0.51 7.50 -19.39
C THR A 53 1.31 8.79 -19.14
N PRO A 54 1.43 9.72 -20.13
CA PRO A 54 2.03 11.03 -19.88
C PRO A 54 1.37 11.76 -18.69
N ALA A 55 0.05 11.74 -18.57
CA ALA A 55 -0.66 12.29 -17.43
C ALA A 55 -0.37 11.56 -16.12
N GLY A 56 -0.13 10.24 -16.18
CA GLY A 56 0.28 9.43 -15.02
C GLY A 56 1.72 9.74 -14.58
N MET A 57 2.62 10.04 -15.51
CA MET A 57 3.98 10.50 -15.21
C MET A 57 3.95 11.90 -14.58
N GLU A 58 3.21 12.83 -15.17
CA GLU A 58 3.06 14.20 -14.66
C GLU A 58 2.52 14.23 -13.21
N VAL A 59 1.50 13.42 -12.89
CA VAL A 59 0.97 13.38 -11.52
C VAL A 59 1.96 12.77 -10.53
N ALA A 60 2.80 11.82 -10.95
CA ALA A 60 3.86 11.27 -10.12
C ALA A 60 4.98 12.30 -9.84
N GLU A 61 5.37 13.09 -10.86
CA GLU A 61 6.31 14.20 -10.69
C GLU A 61 5.75 15.29 -9.76
N LYS A 62 4.47 15.66 -9.92
CA LYS A 62 3.79 16.59 -9.00
C LYS A 62 3.83 16.07 -7.56
N LEU A 63 3.51 14.79 -7.35
CA LEU A 63 3.64 14.19 -6.03
C LEU A 63 5.08 14.29 -5.50
N GLY A 64 6.09 14.04 -6.34
CA GLY A 64 7.50 14.16 -5.98
C GLY A 64 7.86 15.56 -5.50
N ARG A 65 7.47 16.61 -6.25
CA ARG A 65 7.66 18.01 -5.85
C ARG A 65 6.94 18.35 -4.55
N GLY A 66 5.70 17.89 -4.39
CA GLY A 66 4.93 18.13 -3.16
C GLY A 66 5.47 17.41 -1.92
N LEU A 67 6.28 16.37 -2.11
CA LEU A 67 6.93 15.61 -1.05
C LEU A 67 8.41 15.97 -0.83
N GLN A 68 9.00 16.88 -1.62
CA GLN A 68 10.44 17.17 -1.60
C GLN A 68 10.98 17.68 -0.25
N THR A 69 10.11 18.24 0.60
CA THR A 69 10.48 18.73 1.94
C THR A 69 10.27 17.69 3.04
N VAL A 70 9.68 16.55 2.73
CA VAL A 70 9.51 15.45 3.69
C VAL A 70 10.82 14.66 3.79
N PRO A 71 11.40 14.52 4.99
CA PRO A 71 12.64 13.79 5.17
C PRO A 71 12.38 12.27 5.13
N PHE A 72 12.38 11.69 3.95
CA PHE A 72 12.26 10.25 3.78
C PHE A 72 13.57 9.53 4.11
N ILE A 73 13.46 8.36 4.76
CA ILE A 73 14.59 7.49 5.10
C ILE A 73 14.64 6.22 4.24
N ALA A 74 13.53 5.86 3.57
CA ALA A 74 13.43 4.71 2.69
C ALA A 74 12.30 4.87 1.67
N VAL A 75 12.43 4.19 0.53
CA VAL A 75 11.40 4.09 -0.51
C VAL A 75 11.20 2.63 -0.86
N TRP A 76 9.95 2.23 -0.91
CA TRP A 76 9.50 0.89 -1.27
C TRP A 76 8.46 0.94 -2.38
N SER A 77 8.42 -0.09 -3.22
CA SER A 77 7.30 -0.29 -4.16
C SER A 77 6.93 -1.76 -4.29
N SER A 78 5.75 -2.03 -4.85
CA SER A 78 5.56 -3.35 -5.44
C SER A 78 6.52 -3.52 -6.63
N ASP A 79 6.75 -4.76 -7.02
CA ASP A 79 7.61 -5.11 -8.16
C ASP A 79 6.92 -4.92 -9.53
N ALA A 80 5.67 -4.39 -9.57
CA ALA A 80 5.01 -4.00 -10.80
C ALA A 80 5.68 -2.77 -11.43
N GLY A 81 5.90 -2.78 -12.74
CA GLY A 81 6.60 -1.69 -13.47
C GLY A 81 5.95 -0.33 -13.27
N ARG A 82 4.62 -0.24 -13.23
CA ARG A 82 3.88 1.00 -12.95
C ARG A 82 4.16 1.58 -11.56
N ALA A 83 4.34 0.73 -10.55
CA ALA A 83 4.68 1.18 -9.20
C ALA A 83 6.14 1.63 -9.10
N ARG A 84 7.07 0.87 -9.70
CA ARG A 84 8.48 1.26 -9.84
C ARG A 84 8.62 2.59 -10.56
N GLN A 85 7.98 2.74 -11.72
CA GLN A 85 8.04 3.96 -12.53
C GLN A 85 7.50 5.15 -11.73
N THR A 86 6.40 4.99 -10.99
CA THR A 86 5.86 6.03 -10.11
C THR A 86 6.88 6.41 -9.03
N ALA A 87 7.45 5.44 -8.32
CA ALA A 87 8.44 5.70 -7.27
C ALA A 87 9.69 6.42 -7.80
N GLN A 88 10.17 6.02 -8.97
CA GLN A 88 11.33 6.65 -9.62
C GLN A 88 11.05 8.10 -10.01
N LEU A 89 9.88 8.41 -10.58
CA LEU A 89 9.48 9.77 -10.94
C LEU A 89 9.31 10.65 -9.70
N VAL A 90 8.72 10.13 -8.62
CA VAL A 90 8.63 10.84 -7.34
C VAL A 90 10.03 11.18 -6.81
N MET A 91 10.94 10.22 -6.77
CA MET A 91 12.31 10.41 -6.25
C MET A 91 13.16 11.32 -7.15
N HIS A 92 12.88 11.38 -8.46
CA HIS A 92 13.59 12.25 -9.40
C HIS A 92 13.46 13.73 -9.03
N GLU A 93 12.36 14.12 -8.38
CA GLU A 93 12.12 15.48 -7.91
C GLU A 93 12.87 15.81 -6.59
N TRP A 94 13.55 14.84 -5.98
CA TRP A 94 14.24 15.01 -4.70
C TRP A 94 15.72 15.35 -4.91
N LYS A 95 16.27 16.18 -4.01
CA LYS A 95 17.69 16.54 -4.05
C LYS A 95 18.62 15.34 -3.86
N THR A 96 18.18 14.36 -3.09
CA THR A 96 18.94 13.14 -2.77
C THR A 96 18.02 11.94 -2.97
N PRO A 97 18.09 11.27 -4.12
CA PRO A 97 17.33 10.05 -4.35
C PRO A 97 17.79 8.92 -3.43
N LEU A 98 16.83 8.12 -2.99
CA LEU A 98 17.07 6.95 -2.14
C LEU A 98 17.08 5.66 -2.98
N PRO A 99 17.70 4.57 -2.52
CA PRO A 99 17.53 3.27 -3.14
C PRO A 99 16.06 2.84 -3.14
N LEU A 100 15.58 2.35 -4.28
CA LEU A 100 14.25 1.73 -4.38
C LEU A 100 14.34 0.28 -3.90
N ASN A 101 13.53 -0.05 -2.90
CA ASN A 101 13.35 -1.41 -2.43
C ASN A 101 12.01 -1.96 -2.95
N GLU A 102 11.92 -3.27 -3.12
CA GLU A 102 10.73 -3.91 -3.70
C GLU A 102 10.23 -5.05 -2.82
N LEU A 103 8.90 -5.19 -2.76
CA LEU A 103 8.23 -6.30 -2.11
C LEU A 103 7.04 -6.80 -2.96
N THR A 104 7.03 -8.09 -3.27
CA THR A 104 5.90 -8.74 -3.96
C THR A 104 4.60 -8.69 -3.17
N GLY A 105 4.69 -8.64 -1.83
CA GLY A 105 3.53 -8.48 -0.96
C GLY A 105 2.77 -7.15 -1.14
N LEU A 106 3.38 -6.15 -1.81
CA LEU A 106 2.76 -4.87 -2.16
C LEU A 106 2.03 -4.89 -3.51
N ARG A 107 1.97 -6.01 -4.24
CA ARG A 107 1.25 -6.14 -5.50
C ARG A 107 -0.24 -5.81 -5.35
N GLU A 108 -0.86 -5.43 -6.48
CA GLU A 108 -2.32 -5.35 -6.58
C GLU A 108 -2.96 -6.73 -6.36
N VAL A 109 -4.26 -6.75 -6.18
CA VAL A 109 -5.06 -7.98 -6.18
C VAL A 109 -4.77 -8.77 -7.45
N GLY A 110 -4.48 -10.05 -7.32
CA GLY A 110 -4.42 -10.97 -8.45
C GLY A 110 -5.83 -11.32 -8.93
N PHE A 111 -6.13 -11.06 -10.20
CA PHE A 111 -7.46 -11.26 -10.76
C PHE A 111 -7.61 -12.53 -11.62
N GLY A 112 -6.55 -13.35 -11.69
CA GLY A 112 -6.57 -14.62 -12.41
C GLY A 112 -6.89 -14.44 -13.90
N LEU A 113 -7.92 -15.13 -14.41
CA LEU A 113 -8.32 -15.05 -15.82
C LEU A 113 -8.79 -13.66 -16.28
N TYR A 114 -9.11 -12.76 -15.35
CA TYR A 114 -9.54 -11.41 -15.72
C TYR A 114 -8.38 -10.46 -16.00
N GLU A 115 -7.13 -10.87 -15.76
CA GLU A 115 -5.97 -10.02 -16.06
C GLU A 115 -5.94 -9.58 -17.53
N GLY A 116 -5.98 -8.26 -17.77
CA GLY A 116 -6.00 -7.68 -19.11
C GLY A 116 -7.36 -7.69 -19.82
N ASP A 117 -8.39 -8.31 -19.25
CA ASP A 117 -9.77 -8.24 -19.78
C ASP A 117 -10.36 -6.83 -19.54
N LEU A 118 -11.54 -6.56 -20.09
CA LEU A 118 -12.26 -5.33 -19.79
C LEU A 118 -12.73 -5.32 -18.33
N ASP A 119 -12.57 -4.19 -17.64
CA ASP A 119 -13.05 -4.01 -16.27
C ASP A 119 -14.53 -4.41 -16.13
N LYS A 120 -15.35 -4.02 -17.12
CA LYS A 120 -16.77 -4.36 -17.15
C LYS A 120 -17.03 -5.86 -17.08
N ASN A 121 -16.26 -6.67 -17.79
CA ASN A 121 -16.46 -8.11 -17.82
C ASN A 121 -16.20 -8.74 -16.45
N MET A 122 -15.10 -8.36 -15.82
CA MET A 122 -14.77 -8.80 -14.46
C MET A 122 -15.82 -8.38 -13.45
N TRP A 123 -16.21 -7.10 -13.48
CA TRP A 123 -17.18 -6.58 -12.52
C TRP A 123 -18.60 -7.10 -12.74
N ASP A 124 -19.03 -7.37 -13.98
CA ASP A 124 -20.31 -8.04 -14.25
C ASP A 124 -20.29 -9.50 -13.75
N ALA A 125 -19.15 -10.19 -13.90
CA ALA A 125 -19.00 -11.53 -13.36
C ALA A 125 -19.03 -11.55 -11.84
N ALA A 126 -18.30 -10.64 -11.19
CA ALA A 126 -18.32 -10.48 -9.74
C ALA A 126 -19.70 -10.09 -9.20
N ALA A 127 -20.40 -9.16 -9.88
CA ALA A 127 -21.74 -8.72 -9.49
C ALA A 127 -22.72 -9.90 -9.38
N ARG A 128 -22.66 -10.84 -10.33
CA ARG A 128 -23.50 -12.04 -10.29
C ARG A 128 -23.26 -12.93 -9.07
N GLN A 129 -22.01 -13.01 -8.59
CA GLN A 129 -21.65 -13.81 -7.41
C GLN A 129 -22.24 -13.25 -6.11
N VAL A 130 -22.51 -11.95 -6.07
CA VAL A 130 -23.07 -11.26 -4.89
C VAL A 130 -24.48 -10.72 -5.14
N SER A 131 -25.19 -11.30 -6.12
CA SER A 131 -26.60 -11.05 -6.42
C SER A 131 -26.93 -9.63 -6.89
N PHE A 132 -25.98 -8.94 -7.54
CA PHE A 132 -26.24 -7.68 -8.24
C PHE A 132 -26.43 -7.94 -9.74
N ALA A 133 -27.30 -7.15 -10.38
CA ALA A 133 -27.68 -7.32 -11.78
C ALA A 133 -26.53 -6.96 -12.76
N SER A 134 -25.59 -6.10 -12.37
CA SER A 134 -24.53 -5.60 -13.24
C SER A 134 -23.37 -4.97 -12.46
N ALA A 135 -22.24 -4.74 -13.13
CA ALA A 135 -21.13 -3.97 -12.62
C ALA A 135 -21.59 -2.59 -12.08
N THR A 136 -22.46 -1.90 -12.82
CA THR A 136 -23.00 -0.59 -12.40
C THR A 136 -23.77 -0.68 -11.09
N ALA A 137 -24.60 -1.71 -10.90
CA ALA A 137 -25.34 -1.92 -9.67
C ALA A 137 -24.40 -2.25 -8.50
N LEU A 138 -23.37 -3.06 -8.73
CA LEU A 138 -22.35 -3.38 -7.73
C LEU A 138 -21.55 -2.13 -7.31
N MET A 139 -21.07 -1.33 -8.27
CA MET A 139 -20.35 -0.09 -7.98
C MET A 139 -21.21 0.92 -7.24
N LYS A 140 -22.50 1.04 -7.58
CA LYS A 140 -23.45 1.88 -6.85
C LYS A 140 -23.62 1.38 -5.40
N ALA A 141 -23.75 0.09 -5.18
CA ALA A 141 -23.84 -0.48 -3.85
C ALA A 141 -22.56 -0.24 -3.02
N PHE A 142 -21.39 -0.29 -3.64
CA PHE A 142 -20.12 0.08 -3.00
C PHE A 142 -20.11 1.56 -2.61
N ALA A 143 -20.46 2.46 -3.53
CA ALA A 143 -20.53 3.89 -3.25
C ALA A 143 -21.54 4.25 -2.13
N GLU A 144 -22.59 3.46 -1.98
CA GLU A 144 -23.58 3.60 -0.92
C GLU A 144 -23.21 2.86 0.39
N GLY A 145 -22.03 2.23 0.46
CA GLY A 145 -21.57 1.45 1.63
C GLY A 145 -22.38 0.18 1.91
N LYS A 146 -23.14 -0.31 0.92
CA LYS A 146 -23.96 -1.55 1.03
C LYS A 146 -23.14 -2.84 0.81
N ILE A 147 -21.96 -2.71 0.22
CA ILE A 147 -20.98 -3.78 0.04
C ILE A 147 -19.60 -3.20 0.23
N HIS A 148 -18.68 -3.98 0.80
CA HIS A 148 -17.30 -3.58 1.07
C HIS A 148 -16.33 -4.37 0.22
N ILE A 149 -15.05 -3.95 0.22
CA ILE A 149 -14.02 -4.47 -0.67
C ILE A 149 -13.73 -5.96 -0.47
N ASP A 150 -13.89 -6.49 0.74
CA ASP A 150 -13.73 -7.92 1.04
C ASP A 150 -14.66 -8.77 0.18
N ARG A 151 -15.95 -8.42 0.17
CA ARG A 151 -16.97 -9.12 -0.61
C ARG A 151 -16.75 -8.95 -2.11
N MET A 152 -16.23 -7.81 -2.55
CA MET A 152 -15.95 -7.54 -3.95
C MET A 152 -14.76 -8.37 -4.46
N ILE A 153 -13.67 -8.43 -3.70
CA ILE A 153 -12.50 -9.26 -4.05
C ILE A 153 -12.88 -10.75 -4.07
N ASP A 154 -13.57 -11.20 -3.03
CA ASP A 154 -14.00 -12.61 -2.96
C ASP A 154 -15.00 -12.98 -4.06
N ALA A 155 -15.85 -12.02 -4.51
CA ALA A 155 -16.74 -12.22 -5.64
C ALA A 155 -15.98 -12.39 -6.97
N ILE A 156 -14.90 -11.64 -7.20
CA ILE A 156 -14.02 -11.81 -8.37
C ILE A 156 -13.39 -13.20 -8.35
N ARG A 157 -12.86 -13.63 -7.21
CA ARG A 157 -12.26 -14.95 -7.04
C ARG A 157 -13.28 -16.08 -7.28
N GLN A 158 -14.51 -15.93 -6.77
CA GLN A 158 -15.58 -16.91 -7.00
C GLN A 158 -15.98 -16.96 -8.49
N ALA A 159 -16.07 -15.82 -9.16
CA ALA A 159 -16.36 -15.73 -10.57
C ALA A 159 -15.25 -16.40 -11.42
N GLU A 160 -13.99 -16.16 -11.08
CA GLU A 160 -12.84 -16.80 -11.72
C GLU A 160 -12.88 -18.33 -11.53
N ALA A 161 -13.12 -18.80 -10.32
CA ALA A 161 -13.20 -20.23 -10.00
C ALA A 161 -14.38 -20.94 -10.70
N SER A 162 -15.46 -20.21 -11.01
CA SER A 162 -16.62 -20.76 -11.75
C SER A 162 -16.41 -20.83 -13.27
N GLY A 163 -15.27 -20.33 -13.78
CA GLY A 163 -14.95 -20.36 -15.21
C GLY A 163 -15.80 -19.42 -16.06
N THR A 164 -16.34 -18.34 -15.50
CA THR A 164 -17.19 -17.35 -16.19
C THR A 164 -16.40 -16.26 -16.91
N SER A 165 -15.13 -16.49 -17.27
CA SER A 165 -14.35 -15.53 -18.04
C SER A 165 -14.85 -15.44 -19.50
N SER A 166 -14.55 -14.32 -20.16
CA SER A 166 -14.86 -14.11 -21.59
C SER A 166 -13.99 -14.96 -22.53
N LEU A 167 -13.00 -15.67 -22.01
CA LEU A 167 -12.06 -16.48 -22.78
C LEU A 167 -12.63 -17.91 -22.93
N GLU A 168 -13.11 -18.23 -24.13
CA GLU A 168 -13.62 -19.57 -24.43
C GLU A 168 -12.56 -20.65 -24.21
N GLY A 169 -12.95 -21.72 -23.54
CA GLY A 169 -12.13 -22.92 -23.34
C GLY A 169 -11.04 -22.80 -22.27
N ILE A 170 -10.83 -21.64 -21.66
CA ILE A 170 -9.88 -21.47 -20.57
C ILE A 170 -10.62 -21.56 -19.22
N LYS A 171 -10.26 -22.57 -18.44
CA LYS A 171 -10.74 -22.73 -17.05
C LYS A 171 -9.93 -21.81 -16.12
N SER A 172 -10.40 -21.68 -14.89
CA SER A 172 -9.70 -20.92 -13.84
C SER A 172 -8.20 -21.22 -13.81
N THR A 173 -7.37 -20.17 -13.62
CA THR A 173 -5.93 -20.29 -13.36
C THR A 173 -5.65 -20.59 -11.89
N GLY A 174 -6.64 -20.43 -10.99
CA GLY A 174 -6.45 -20.48 -9.56
C GLY A 174 -5.59 -19.33 -8.99
N MET A 175 -5.34 -18.28 -9.81
CA MET A 175 -4.47 -17.17 -9.43
C MET A 175 -5.22 -15.95 -8.88
N ALA A 176 -6.57 -15.93 -8.92
CA ALA A 176 -7.34 -14.89 -8.27
C ALA A 176 -7.25 -14.99 -6.74
N GLU A 177 -6.84 -13.91 -6.12
CA GLU A 177 -6.67 -13.86 -4.67
C GLU A 177 -7.99 -13.66 -3.93
N SER A 178 -8.09 -14.18 -2.70
CA SER A 178 -9.12 -13.79 -1.74
C SER A 178 -8.76 -12.47 -1.04
N TYR A 179 -9.78 -11.79 -0.51
CA TYR A 179 -9.54 -10.65 0.37
C TYR A 179 -8.55 -10.96 1.49
N GLN A 180 -8.71 -12.11 2.16
CA GLN A 180 -7.84 -12.50 3.26
C GLN A 180 -6.37 -12.63 2.84
N GLN A 181 -6.10 -13.17 1.64
CA GLN A 181 -4.73 -13.28 1.11
C GLN A 181 -4.12 -11.90 0.88
N VAL A 182 -4.88 -10.99 0.23
CA VAL A 182 -4.42 -9.61 -0.04
C VAL A 182 -4.22 -8.83 1.25
N ALA A 183 -5.20 -8.83 2.16
CA ALA A 183 -5.13 -8.14 3.44
C ALA A 183 -3.92 -8.61 4.27
N LYS A 184 -3.73 -9.93 4.38
CA LYS A 184 -2.61 -10.52 5.12
C LYS A 184 -1.26 -10.05 4.57
N ARG A 185 -1.00 -10.23 3.25
CA ARG A 185 0.30 -9.87 2.66
C ARG A 185 0.58 -8.37 2.70
N MET A 186 -0.46 -7.53 2.59
CA MET A 186 -0.31 -6.08 2.72
C MET A 186 0.07 -5.67 4.14
N VAL A 187 -0.64 -6.18 5.16
CA VAL A 187 -0.32 -5.90 6.57
C VAL A 187 1.08 -6.41 6.91
N GLU A 188 1.44 -7.63 6.52
CA GLU A 188 2.78 -8.21 6.76
C GLU A 188 3.87 -7.38 6.09
N SER A 189 3.68 -6.95 4.83
CA SER A 189 4.65 -6.12 4.10
C SER A 189 4.86 -4.76 4.76
N LEU A 190 3.79 -4.06 5.14
CA LEU A 190 3.93 -2.77 5.80
C LEU A 190 4.51 -2.90 7.21
N THR A 191 4.19 -3.98 7.92
CA THR A 191 4.80 -4.27 9.24
C THR A 191 6.31 -4.49 9.08
N GLN A 192 6.73 -5.28 8.10
CA GLN A 192 8.16 -5.49 7.80
C GLN A 192 8.87 -4.16 7.48
N ILE A 193 8.27 -3.32 6.64
CA ILE A 193 8.81 -2.00 6.26
C ILE A 193 8.94 -1.10 7.49
N ALA A 194 7.88 -1.01 8.29
CA ALA A 194 7.85 -0.18 9.49
C ALA A 194 8.87 -0.64 10.55
N GLN A 195 9.00 -1.94 10.77
CA GLN A 195 10.00 -2.50 11.68
C GLN A 195 11.44 -2.22 11.21
N GLN A 196 11.72 -2.34 9.91
CA GLN A 196 13.03 -1.98 9.35
C GLN A 196 13.34 -0.48 9.49
N ALA A 197 12.33 0.37 9.28
CA ALA A 197 12.47 1.82 9.48
C ALA A 197 12.74 2.15 10.95
N ARG A 198 12.02 1.50 11.87
CA ARG A 198 12.23 1.66 13.31
C ARG A 198 13.64 1.25 13.76
N GLN A 199 14.17 0.14 13.24
CA GLN A 199 15.55 -0.30 13.52
C GLN A 199 16.61 0.72 13.07
N LYS A 200 16.27 1.59 12.09
CA LYS A 200 17.13 2.67 11.60
C LYS A 200 16.92 4.00 12.32
N GLY A 201 16.13 4.04 13.38
CA GLY A 201 15.84 5.25 14.15
C GLY A 201 14.52 5.93 13.82
N GLY A 202 13.61 5.25 13.10
CA GLY A 202 12.31 5.79 12.70
C GLY A 202 12.37 6.81 11.57
N GLY A 203 11.22 7.39 11.22
CA GLY A 203 11.09 8.42 10.19
C GLY A 203 10.04 8.11 9.14
N ASN A 204 10.06 8.89 8.05
CA ASN A 204 9.08 8.75 6.97
C ASN A 204 9.54 7.75 5.90
N VAL A 205 8.61 6.92 5.45
CA VAL A 205 8.84 5.94 4.40
C VAL A 205 7.81 6.12 3.29
N LEU A 206 8.25 6.24 2.05
CA LEU A 206 7.36 6.21 0.89
C LEU A 206 7.13 4.75 0.48
N VAL A 207 5.85 4.38 0.25
CA VAL A 207 5.45 3.05 -0.23
C VAL A 207 4.54 3.20 -1.43
N VAL A 208 4.98 2.79 -2.61
CA VAL A 208 4.17 2.85 -3.84
C VAL A 208 3.52 1.49 -4.12
N THR A 209 2.20 1.47 -4.13
CA THR A 209 1.39 0.26 -4.32
C THR A 209 0.13 0.55 -5.15
N HIS A 210 -1.00 -0.12 -4.92
CA HIS A 210 -2.13 -0.16 -5.84
C HIS A 210 -3.46 0.12 -5.13
N GLY A 211 -4.49 0.42 -5.95
CA GLY A 211 -5.75 0.92 -5.44
C GLY A 211 -6.52 -0.08 -4.58
N MET A 212 -6.81 -1.27 -5.11
CA MET A 212 -7.60 -2.26 -4.37
C MET A 212 -6.81 -2.88 -3.20
N ALA A 213 -5.49 -3.03 -3.36
CA ALA A 213 -4.62 -3.50 -2.28
C ALA A 213 -4.62 -2.53 -1.09
N ILE A 214 -4.56 -1.19 -1.33
CA ILE A 214 -4.68 -0.20 -0.26
C ILE A 214 -6.08 -0.26 0.38
N THR A 215 -7.14 -0.37 -0.41
CA THR A 215 -8.51 -0.47 0.12
C THR A 215 -8.69 -1.72 1.00
N ALA A 216 -8.14 -2.87 0.56
CA ALA A 216 -8.15 -4.10 1.35
C ALA A 216 -7.36 -3.96 2.66
N LEU A 217 -6.20 -3.28 2.61
CA LEU A 217 -5.42 -2.96 3.80
C LEU A 217 -6.22 -2.09 4.79
N LEU A 218 -6.85 -1.00 4.32
CA LEU A 218 -7.64 -0.11 5.17
C LEU A 218 -8.76 -0.86 5.89
N GLN A 219 -9.48 -1.71 5.18
CA GLN A 219 -10.51 -2.56 5.81
C GLN A 219 -9.91 -3.54 6.82
N ALA A 220 -8.73 -4.12 6.55
CA ALA A 220 -8.03 -4.98 7.51
C ALA A 220 -7.58 -4.23 8.78
N LEU A 221 -7.33 -2.93 8.67
CA LEU A 221 -7.03 -2.03 9.79
C LEU A 221 -8.29 -1.48 10.48
N GLY A 222 -9.48 -1.93 10.08
CA GLY A 222 -10.75 -1.54 10.68
C GLY A 222 -11.44 -0.34 10.05
N ASP A 223 -10.94 0.23 8.96
CA ASP A 223 -11.57 1.35 8.25
C ASP A 223 -12.32 0.88 7.01
N THR A 224 -13.63 1.09 7.01
CA THR A 224 -14.55 0.79 5.89
C THR A 224 -15.16 2.04 5.27
N SER A 225 -14.62 3.22 5.58
CA SER A 225 -15.16 4.51 5.12
C SER A 225 -14.92 4.76 3.63
N LEU A 226 -13.90 4.12 3.05
CA LEU A 226 -13.55 4.28 1.64
C LEU A 226 -14.56 3.53 0.76
N ASN A 227 -15.42 4.27 0.09
CA ASN A 227 -16.49 3.79 -0.77
C ASN A 227 -16.37 4.25 -2.23
N GLN A 228 -15.18 4.66 -2.62
CA GLN A 228 -14.84 5.07 -4.00
C GLN A 228 -13.39 4.68 -4.32
N PRO A 229 -13.03 4.55 -5.60
CA PRO A 229 -11.64 4.29 -5.97
C PRO A 229 -10.70 5.39 -5.50
N LEU A 230 -9.52 5.01 -5.02
CA LEU A 230 -8.44 5.94 -4.70
C LEU A 230 -7.97 6.68 -5.95
N HIS A 231 -7.64 7.96 -5.84
CA HIS A 231 -7.01 8.71 -6.92
C HIS A 231 -5.60 8.19 -7.22
N ASN A 232 -5.17 8.24 -8.48
CA ASN A 232 -3.78 7.97 -8.81
C ASN A 232 -2.86 8.98 -8.13
N ALA A 233 -1.73 8.51 -7.59
CA ALA A 233 -0.79 9.30 -6.81
C ALA A 233 -1.35 9.91 -5.51
N SER A 234 -2.55 9.51 -5.05
CA SER A 234 -3.03 9.88 -3.73
C SER A 234 -2.19 9.23 -2.62
N VAL A 235 -2.11 9.88 -1.48
CA VAL A 235 -1.36 9.40 -0.31
C VAL A 235 -2.33 9.00 0.80
N THR A 236 -2.10 7.84 1.36
CA THR A 236 -2.70 7.38 2.63
C THR A 236 -1.61 7.36 3.68
N LEU A 237 -1.79 8.12 4.77
CA LEU A 237 -0.82 8.18 5.86
C LEU A 237 -1.15 7.17 6.94
N LEU A 238 -0.17 6.34 7.27
CA LEU A 238 -0.24 5.37 8.35
C LEU A 238 0.90 5.62 9.32
N ARG A 239 0.59 5.81 10.61
CA ARG A 239 1.59 5.86 11.67
C ARG A 239 1.70 4.49 12.35
N TYR A 240 2.92 3.98 12.44
CA TYR A 240 3.21 2.73 13.13
C TYR A 240 3.59 3.01 14.57
N THR A 241 2.76 2.56 15.51
CA THR A 241 2.85 2.84 16.93
C THR A 241 3.89 1.96 17.64
N ASP A 242 4.24 2.32 18.87
CA ASP A 242 5.13 1.52 19.71
C ASP A 242 4.56 0.14 20.04
N SER A 243 3.24 0.03 20.13
CA SER A 243 2.55 -1.26 20.30
C SER A 243 2.61 -2.15 19.07
N GLY A 244 3.11 -1.64 17.92
CA GLY A 244 3.17 -2.40 16.66
C GLY A 244 1.88 -2.38 15.85
N GLU A 245 1.03 -1.39 16.09
CA GLU A 245 -0.24 -1.20 15.40
C GLU A 245 -0.15 -0.06 14.39
N PHE A 246 -1.00 -0.07 13.36
CA PHE A 246 -1.14 1.04 12.43
C PHE A 246 -2.31 1.94 12.85
N VAL A 247 -2.05 3.24 12.88
CA VAL A 247 -3.07 4.29 13.01
C VAL A 247 -3.21 4.97 11.66
N ILE A 248 -4.43 5.02 11.12
CA ILE A 248 -4.75 5.69 9.87
C ILE A 248 -4.90 7.20 10.18
N GLU A 249 -4.04 8.03 9.61
CA GLU A 249 -4.05 9.49 9.82
C GLU A 249 -4.78 10.23 8.70
N SER A 250 -4.66 9.76 7.46
CA SER A 250 -5.42 10.27 6.31
C SER A 250 -5.54 9.23 5.22
N ILE A 251 -6.61 9.34 4.41
CA ILE A 251 -6.90 8.43 3.30
C ILE A 251 -7.11 9.25 2.03
N ASN A 252 -6.56 8.77 0.90
CA ASN A 252 -6.81 9.32 -0.44
C ASN A 252 -6.46 10.82 -0.57
N ASP A 253 -5.40 11.26 0.10
CA ASP A 253 -5.02 12.68 0.18
C ASP A 253 -4.29 13.14 -1.08
N MET A 254 -4.88 14.11 -1.79
CA MET A 254 -4.31 14.71 -2.99
C MET A 254 -3.52 16.00 -2.72
N ARG A 255 -3.52 16.51 -1.49
CA ARG A 255 -2.83 17.79 -1.15
C ARG A 255 -1.34 17.76 -1.47
N TYR A 256 -0.71 16.59 -1.43
CA TYR A 256 0.70 16.44 -1.82
C TYR A 256 0.91 16.63 -3.33
N VAL A 257 -0.01 16.17 -4.17
CA VAL A 257 0.01 16.42 -5.61
C VAL A 257 -0.27 17.91 -5.90
N GLU A 258 -1.25 18.49 -5.22
CA GLU A 258 -1.63 19.90 -5.35
C GLU A 258 -0.51 20.87 -4.98
N ARG A 259 0.29 20.54 -3.96
CA ARG A 259 1.47 21.34 -3.56
C ARG A 259 2.61 21.31 -4.60
N GLY A 260 2.63 20.33 -5.48
CA GLY A 260 3.63 20.15 -6.52
C GLY A 260 3.24 20.76 -7.89
N LEU A 261 2.18 21.59 -7.92
CA LEU A 261 1.71 22.28 -9.12
C LEU A 261 2.66 23.41 -9.56
#